data_1c9f482c407355a36d7029a0b486ba7b
#
_entry.id   1c9f482c407355a36d7029a0b486ba7b
#
_cell.length_a   1.000
_cell.length_b   1.000
_cell.length_c   1.000
_cell.angle_alpha   90.00
_cell.angle_beta   90.00
_cell.angle_gamma   90.00
#
_symmetry.space_group_name_H-M   'P 1'
#
loop_
_entity.id
_entity.type
_entity.pdbx_description
1 polymer ?
#
loop_
_entity_poly.entity_id
_entity_poly.type
_entity_poly.pdbx_seq_one_letter_code
_entity_poly.pdbx_strand_id
1 'polypeptide(L)'
;MDADTVENVLDTPVVIDGGQLEGGGQVVRVAMAISSVTRRTCTVRNIRAGRPKPGLAAQHMAGVELVAVLCHGALKGTGGNKRGRDDESSGKVGKGSVEFTHELSRLDEIRDNGACAHTPLVAPLQHCTKRTHWEVDVGTAGAIPLVLQAAMPWLSQKSRLHHLGMKPPCLSTDDGKPWCSVLALRGGTDVPFAPTIDYLRYVLWPVISESWVRYSTGCEVDMKFEVLKRGFYPKGGGRVKLLTSHFQEPEYRKRISLTRATDNKPEDWRITVHVTSTEHDVLHLNKICLNAFLHASDKATSMKDSSEFKHGEVDTAEECRRAGEKGASVTMSATHLWNGSPVHFGVSRVVDVKKGENLEDAATSAAEELAALIDSGATVDDHMLDQLVVYMALGAGGEVLARAPLSMHAKTAMAVCEQMMPWVKFTTTEQRGGPVMVTCDVGSKPYDRTS
;
A
#
# COMPACT_ATOMS: atom_id res chain seq x y z
N MET A 1 -3.27 -23.19 -21.05
CA MET A 1 -4.19 -22.37 -21.88
C MET A 1 -3.49 -22.12 -23.21
N ASP A 2 -4.20 -22.29 -24.30
CA ASP A 2 -3.68 -22.01 -25.67
C ASP A 2 -3.67 -20.50 -25.90
N ALA A 3 -2.90 -20.04 -26.89
CA ALA A 3 -2.72 -18.61 -27.16
C ALA A 3 -4.04 -17.86 -27.39
N ASP A 4 -4.96 -18.45 -28.12
CA ASP A 4 -6.30 -17.86 -28.42
C ASP A 4 -7.19 -17.75 -27.17
N THR A 5 -7.06 -18.65 -26.21
CA THR A 5 -7.78 -18.61 -24.93
C THR A 5 -7.21 -17.50 -24.04
N VAL A 6 -5.94 -17.20 -24.16
CA VAL A 6 -5.22 -16.21 -23.37
C VAL A 6 -5.53 -14.78 -23.85
N GLU A 7 -5.55 -14.52 -25.15
CA GLU A 7 -5.97 -13.21 -25.70
C GLU A 7 -7.41 -12.88 -25.32
N ASN A 8 -8.32 -13.82 -25.44
CA ASN A 8 -9.73 -13.65 -25.04
C ASN A 8 -9.90 -13.32 -23.54
N VAL A 9 -9.01 -13.79 -22.67
CA VAL A 9 -9.09 -13.52 -21.22
C VAL A 9 -8.69 -12.08 -20.87
N LEU A 10 -7.75 -11.48 -21.58
CA LEU A 10 -7.33 -10.09 -21.33
C LEU A 10 -8.37 -9.08 -21.83
N ASP A 11 -9.01 -9.36 -22.95
CA ASP A 11 -10.00 -8.47 -23.59
C ASP A 11 -11.36 -8.51 -22.91
N THR A 12 -11.64 -9.56 -22.14
CA THR A 12 -12.91 -9.67 -21.42
C THR A 12 -12.92 -8.78 -20.17
N PRO A 13 -13.81 -7.76 -20.09
CA PRO A 13 -13.93 -6.92 -18.90
C PRO A 13 -14.35 -7.73 -17.67
N VAL A 14 -13.70 -7.46 -16.55
CA VAL A 14 -14.00 -8.12 -15.27
C VAL A 14 -15.01 -7.31 -14.50
N VAL A 15 -16.09 -7.95 -14.07
CA VAL A 15 -17.11 -7.32 -13.19
C VAL A 15 -16.93 -7.84 -11.77
N ILE A 16 -16.71 -6.93 -10.83
CA ILE A 16 -16.47 -7.23 -9.42
C ILE A 16 -17.58 -6.62 -8.57
N ASP A 17 -18.12 -7.41 -7.64
CA ASP A 17 -19.03 -6.91 -6.63
C ASP A 17 -18.24 -6.26 -5.48
N GLY A 18 -18.33 -4.93 -5.35
CA GLY A 18 -17.69 -4.17 -4.28
C GLY A 18 -18.34 -4.34 -2.90
N GLY A 19 -19.47 -5.03 -2.83
CA GLY A 19 -20.12 -5.43 -1.59
C GLY A 19 -19.68 -6.79 -1.04
N GLN A 20 -18.86 -7.54 -1.79
CA GLN A 20 -18.42 -8.89 -1.38
C GLN A 20 -17.51 -8.88 -0.15
N LEU A 21 -17.58 -9.94 0.64
CA LEU A 21 -16.74 -10.19 1.81
C LEU A 21 -16.69 -8.98 2.77
N GLU A 22 -15.55 -8.30 2.89
CA GLU A 22 -15.41 -7.11 3.75
C GLU A 22 -16.30 -5.93 3.28
N GLY A 23 -16.62 -5.88 1.99
CA GLY A 23 -17.54 -4.88 1.43
C GLY A 23 -17.05 -3.43 1.59
N GLY A 24 -15.75 -3.23 1.65
CA GLY A 24 -15.11 -1.92 1.89
C GLY A 24 -14.43 -1.32 0.67
N GLY A 25 -13.60 -0.31 0.92
CA GLY A 25 -12.81 0.35 -0.12
C GLY A 25 -11.66 -0.48 -0.67
N GLN A 26 -11.31 -1.58 -0.03
CA GLN A 26 -10.22 -2.45 -0.44
C GLN A 26 -10.49 -3.14 -1.78
N VAL A 27 -11.71 -3.59 -2.02
CA VAL A 27 -12.10 -4.19 -3.31
C VAL A 27 -11.71 -3.27 -4.47
N VAL A 28 -12.06 -1.98 -4.37
CA VAL A 28 -11.73 -0.99 -5.40
C VAL A 28 -10.22 -0.80 -5.53
N ARG A 29 -9.50 -0.63 -4.40
CA ARG A 29 -8.05 -0.40 -4.43
C ARG A 29 -7.31 -1.57 -5.09
N VAL A 30 -7.63 -2.80 -4.71
CA VAL A 30 -6.99 -4.00 -5.25
C VAL A 30 -7.33 -4.19 -6.73
N ALA A 31 -8.59 -4.05 -7.12
CA ALA A 31 -9.02 -4.16 -8.52
C ALA A 31 -8.31 -3.13 -9.40
N MET A 32 -8.24 -1.87 -8.97
CA MET A 32 -7.57 -0.80 -9.70
C MET A 32 -6.05 -1.01 -9.80
N ALA A 33 -5.42 -1.43 -8.70
CA ALA A 33 -3.99 -1.74 -8.69
C ALA A 33 -3.65 -2.85 -9.70
N ILE A 34 -4.43 -3.94 -9.72
CA ILE A 34 -4.22 -5.05 -10.65
C ILE A 34 -4.51 -4.61 -12.08
N SER A 35 -5.62 -3.91 -12.31
CA SER A 35 -5.99 -3.40 -13.63
C SER A 35 -4.90 -2.51 -14.22
N SER A 36 -4.32 -1.62 -13.42
CA SER A 36 -3.25 -0.73 -13.88
C SER A 36 -2.02 -1.46 -14.40
N VAL A 37 -1.71 -2.61 -13.82
CA VAL A 37 -0.55 -3.43 -14.16
C VAL A 37 -0.84 -4.38 -15.30
N THR A 38 -1.98 -5.09 -15.23
CA THR A 38 -2.37 -6.12 -16.20
C THR A 38 -3.04 -5.56 -17.44
N ARG A 39 -3.45 -4.30 -17.41
CA ARG A 39 -4.28 -3.62 -18.42
C ARG A 39 -5.65 -4.25 -18.64
N ARG A 40 -6.12 -5.10 -17.73
CA ARG A 40 -7.46 -5.64 -17.81
C ARG A 40 -8.50 -4.59 -17.43
N THR A 41 -9.47 -4.38 -18.31
CA THR A 41 -10.65 -3.55 -18.02
C THR A 41 -11.45 -4.16 -16.88
N CYS A 42 -11.85 -3.34 -15.92
CA CYS A 42 -12.68 -3.81 -14.82
C CYS A 42 -13.80 -2.84 -14.46
N THR A 43 -14.93 -3.40 -14.02
CA THR A 43 -16.07 -2.66 -13.46
C THR A 43 -16.31 -3.11 -12.04
N VAL A 44 -16.19 -2.21 -11.08
CA VAL A 44 -16.56 -2.49 -9.68
C VAL A 44 -17.94 -1.90 -9.42
N ARG A 45 -18.91 -2.73 -9.02
CA ARG A 45 -20.30 -2.35 -8.70
C ARG A 45 -20.54 -2.46 -7.20
N ASN A 46 -21.67 -1.92 -6.72
CA ASN A 46 -22.09 -2.02 -5.31
C ASN A 46 -21.01 -1.58 -4.32
N ILE A 47 -20.24 -0.54 -4.68
CA ILE A 47 -19.11 -0.08 -3.89
C ILE A 47 -19.57 0.34 -2.51
N ARG A 48 -19.09 -0.36 -1.47
CA ARG A 48 -19.42 -0.10 -0.07
C ARG A 48 -20.93 -0.06 0.21
N ALA A 49 -21.74 -0.87 -0.50
CA ALA A 49 -23.19 -0.85 -0.41
C ALA A 49 -23.71 -1.12 1.02
N GLY A 50 -23.03 -1.96 1.80
CA GLY A 50 -23.35 -2.28 3.18
C GLY A 50 -22.85 -1.28 4.22
N ARG A 51 -22.17 -0.19 3.83
CA ARG A 51 -21.61 0.80 4.76
C ARG A 51 -22.59 1.96 5.00
N PRO A 52 -22.53 2.65 6.17
CA PRO A 52 -23.38 3.79 6.45
C PRO A 52 -23.33 4.90 5.40
N LYS A 53 -22.20 5.04 4.72
CA LYS A 53 -22.00 5.94 3.57
C LYS A 53 -21.54 5.11 2.38
N PRO A 54 -22.44 4.61 1.54
CA PRO A 54 -22.13 3.83 0.36
C PRO A 54 -21.37 4.64 -0.70
N GLY A 55 -20.72 3.93 -1.63
CA GLY A 55 -19.98 4.52 -2.73
C GLY A 55 -18.56 4.92 -2.38
N LEU A 56 -17.90 5.62 -3.29
CA LEU A 56 -16.51 6.05 -3.16
C LEU A 56 -16.40 7.21 -2.16
N ALA A 57 -15.59 7.04 -1.11
CA ALA A 57 -15.15 8.15 -0.27
C ALA A 57 -13.99 8.91 -0.95
N ALA A 58 -13.68 10.13 -0.49
CA ALA A 58 -12.67 10.99 -1.10
C ALA A 58 -11.31 10.30 -1.33
N GLN A 59 -10.81 9.55 -0.35
CA GLN A 59 -9.56 8.80 -0.48
C GLN A 59 -9.62 7.67 -1.53
N HIS A 60 -10.78 7.03 -1.70
CA HIS A 60 -10.93 6.01 -2.75
C HIS A 60 -10.93 6.66 -4.12
N MET A 61 -11.62 7.79 -4.27
CA MET A 61 -11.64 8.54 -5.51
C MET A 61 -10.24 9.04 -5.88
N ALA A 62 -9.53 9.66 -4.94
CA ALA A 62 -8.16 10.12 -5.16
C ALA A 62 -7.23 8.98 -5.61
N GLY A 63 -7.36 7.79 -4.99
CA GLY A 63 -6.58 6.61 -5.40
C GLY A 63 -6.93 6.11 -6.79
N VAL A 64 -8.21 6.04 -7.13
CA VAL A 64 -8.70 5.61 -8.45
C VAL A 64 -8.26 6.60 -9.55
N GLU A 65 -8.41 7.91 -9.32
CA GLU A 65 -7.99 8.93 -10.27
C GLU A 65 -6.46 8.96 -10.44
N LEU A 66 -5.71 8.82 -9.36
CA LEU A 66 -4.26 8.73 -9.44
C LEU A 66 -3.81 7.56 -10.30
N VAL A 67 -4.37 6.37 -10.05
CA VAL A 67 -4.05 5.17 -10.83
C VAL A 67 -4.37 5.39 -12.31
N ALA A 68 -5.54 5.97 -12.62
CA ALA A 68 -5.95 6.25 -13.99
C ALA A 68 -4.96 7.20 -14.71
N VAL A 69 -4.56 8.28 -14.02
CA VAL A 69 -3.56 9.23 -14.58
C VAL A 69 -2.21 8.54 -14.79
N LEU A 70 -1.75 7.75 -13.81
CA LEU A 70 -0.44 7.09 -13.88
C LEU A 70 -0.33 6.09 -15.02
N CYS A 71 -1.38 5.31 -15.29
CA CYS A 71 -1.38 4.26 -16.30
C CYS A 71 -2.11 4.64 -17.60
N HIS A 72 -2.48 5.92 -17.75
CA HIS A 72 -3.22 6.47 -18.90
C HIS A 72 -4.57 5.74 -19.15
N GLY A 73 -5.23 5.31 -18.08
CA GLY A 73 -6.54 4.69 -18.13
C GLY A 73 -7.67 5.72 -18.16
N ALA A 74 -8.86 5.28 -18.56
CA ALA A 74 -10.08 6.08 -18.53
C ALA A 74 -11.03 5.58 -17.43
N LEU A 75 -11.70 6.52 -16.76
CA LEU A 75 -12.68 6.24 -15.72
C LEU A 75 -14.07 6.62 -16.21
N LYS A 76 -14.99 5.68 -16.12
CA LYS A 76 -16.43 5.93 -16.30
C LYS A 76 -17.14 5.57 -15.00
N GLY A 77 -18.03 6.44 -14.54
CA GLY A 77 -18.84 6.13 -13.38
C GLY A 77 -20.28 5.94 -13.81
N THR A 78 -20.89 4.86 -13.36
CA THR A 78 -22.28 4.56 -13.59
C THR A 78 -23.08 4.85 -12.32
N GLY A 79 -24.11 5.69 -12.40
CA GLY A 79 -25.06 5.92 -11.33
C GLY A 79 -24.95 7.30 -10.67
N GLY A 80 -25.91 8.13 -11.03
CA GLY A 80 -25.99 9.52 -10.64
C GLY A 80 -26.76 9.75 -9.36
N ASN A 81 -26.52 10.89 -8.78
CA ASN A 81 -27.58 11.69 -8.17
C ASN A 81 -27.71 12.95 -9.02
N LYS A 82 -28.90 13.14 -9.61
CA LYS A 82 -29.24 14.28 -10.46
C LYS A 82 -29.16 15.57 -9.67
N ARG A 83 -28.05 16.29 -9.75
CA ARG A 83 -28.02 17.75 -9.60
C ARG A 83 -26.77 18.28 -10.30
N GLY A 84 -26.98 18.77 -11.51
CA GLY A 84 -26.15 19.78 -12.18
C GLY A 84 -25.02 19.28 -13.07
N ARG A 85 -25.23 19.45 -14.37
CA ARG A 85 -24.33 19.39 -15.53
C ARG A 85 -23.58 18.09 -15.72
N ASP A 86 -23.94 17.47 -16.82
CA ASP A 86 -23.38 16.26 -17.39
C ASP A 86 -21.94 16.54 -17.85
N ASP A 87 -20.99 16.20 -16.98
CA ASP A 87 -19.60 16.03 -17.36
C ASP A 87 -19.30 14.54 -17.22
N GLU A 88 -19.34 13.84 -18.34
CA GLU A 88 -19.24 12.38 -18.42
C GLU A 88 -17.88 11.82 -18.01
N SER A 89 -16.88 12.66 -17.77
CA SER A 89 -15.47 12.25 -17.64
C SER A 89 -14.96 12.11 -16.21
N SER A 90 -15.67 12.60 -15.18
CA SER A 90 -15.14 12.56 -13.81
C SER A 90 -15.93 11.63 -12.91
N GLY A 91 -15.26 10.68 -12.32
CA GLY A 91 -15.80 9.88 -11.22
C GLY A 91 -16.12 10.78 -10.00
N LYS A 92 -17.39 10.91 -9.61
CA LYS A 92 -17.81 11.74 -8.47
C LYS A 92 -17.80 10.93 -7.18
N VAL A 93 -17.34 11.55 -6.08
CA VAL A 93 -17.45 10.98 -4.73
C VAL A 93 -18.90 10.58 -4.47
N GLY A 94 -19.11 9.37 -3.95
CA GLY A 94 -20.44 8.85 -3.66
C GLY A 94 -21.06 7.95 -4.73
N LYS A 95 -20.39 7.73 -5.86
CA LYS A 95 -20.89 6.79 -6.87
C LYS A 95 -20.80 5.34 -6.43
N GLY A 96 -21.87 4.59 -6.72
CA GLY A 96 -21.99 3.16 -6.38
C GLY A 96 -21.21 2.23 -7.28
N SER A 97 -20.69 2.72 -8.42
CA SER A 97 -19.88 1.92 -9.33
C SER A 97 -18.82 2.76 -10.03
N VAL A 98 -17.75 2.10 -10.44
CA VAL A 98 -16.68 2.66 -11.27
C VAL A 98 -16.28 1.63 -12.33
N GLU A 99 -16.15 2.07 -13.57
CA GLU A 99 -15.57 1.33 -14.67
C GLU A 99 -14.20 1.93 -15.00
N PHE A 100 -13.21 1.08 -15.14
CA PHE A 100 -11.87 1.47 -15.49
C PHE A 100 -11.45 0.74 -16.77
N THR A 101 -11.07 1.52 -17.79
CA THR A 101 -10.71 1.02 -19.11
C THR A 101 -9.32 1.49 -19.50
N HIS A 102 -8.64 0.71 -20.34
CA HIS A 102 -7.37 1.06 -20.96
C HIS A 102 -7.61 1.28 -22.45
N GLU A 103 -7.67 2.54 -22.89
CA GLU A 103 -7.81 2.88 -24.31
C GLU A 103 -6.42 3.04 -24.94
N LEU A 104 -6.02 2.09 -25.78
CA LEU A 104 -4.73 2.14 -26.48
C LEU A 104 -4.63 3.35 -27.42
N SER A 105 -5.75 3.80 -28.01
CA SER A 105 -5.84 4.99 -28.87
C SER A 105 -5.43 6.28 -28.15
N ARG A 106 -5.63 6.39 -26.86
CA ARG A 106 -5.18 7.55 -26.07
C ARG A 106 -3.67 7.65 -25.89
N LEU A 107 -2.94 6.54 -26.03
CA LEU A 107 -1.48 6.57 -25.93
C LEU A 107 -0.87 7.37 -27.09
N ASP A 108 -1.46 7.27 -28.28
CA ASP A 108 -1.00 8.01 -29.47
C ASP A 108 -1.35 9.49 -29.36
N GLU A 109 -2.55 9.84 -28.89
CA GLU A 109 -2.95 11.24 -28.62
C GLU A 109 -2.06 11.92 -27.57
N ILE A 110 -1.66 11.18 -26.52
CA ILE A 110 -0.77 11.69 -25.47
C ILE A 110 0.65 11.86 -26.02
N ARG A 111 1.09 10.97 -26.88
CA ARG A 111 2.40 11.01 -27.54
C ARG A 111 2.51 12.24 -28.44
N ASP A 112 1.45 12.57 -29.19
CA ASP A 112 1.44 13.66 -30.17
C ASP A 112 1.09 15.02 -29.55
N ASN A 113 0.15 15.10 -28.62
CA ASN A 113 -0.39 16.35 -28.08
C ASN A 113 0.10 16.75 -26.70
N GLY A 114 0.82 15.85 -25.97
CA GLY A 114 1.32 16.13 -24.64
C GLY A 114 0.25 16.33 -23.56
N ALA A 115 -0.99 16.02 -23.85
CA ALA A 115 -2.10 16.21 -22.93
C ALA A 115 -2.08 15.16 -21.81
N CYS A 116 -1.76 15.59 -20.60
CA CYS A 116 -2.03 14.82 -19.41
C CYS A 116 -3.52 14.99 -19.06
N ALA A 117 -4.22 13.89 -18.84
CA ALA A 117 -5.58 13.96 -18.33
C ALA A 117 -5.56 14.63 -16.94
N HIS A 118 -6.20 15.79 -16.83
CA HIS A 118 -6.38 16.46 -15.56
C HIS A 118 -7.67 15.94 -14.91
N THR A 119 -7.55 15.49 -13.67
CA THR A 119 -8.71 15.19 -12.84
C THR A 119 -8.83 16.22 -11.72
N PRO A 120 -10.00 16.42 -11.11
CA PRO A 120 -10.17 17.40 -10.04
C PRO A 120 -9.25 17.20 -8.84
N LEU A 121 -8.80 15.95 -8.58
CA LEU A 121 -7.98 15.60 -7.42
C LEU A 121 -6.51 15.33 -7.78
N VAL A 122 -6.19 15.16 -9.08
CA VAL A 122 -4.83 14.87 -9.55
C VAL A 122 -4.45 15.89 -10.62
N ALA A 123 -3.38 16.62 -10.39
CA ALA A 123 -2.87 17.61 -11.31
C ALA A 123 -1.35 17.43 -11.53
N PRO A 124 -0.78 17.92 -12.64
CA PRO A 124 0.66 18.09 -12.75
C PRO A 124 1.16 19.00 -11.64
N LEU A 125 2.32 18.66 -11.08
CA LEU A 125 2.93 19.49 -10.04
C LEU A 125 3.15 20.91 -10.60
N GLN A 126 2.63 21.93 -9.92
CA GLN A 126 2.78 23.32 -10.32
C GLN A 126 4.26 23.68 -10.50
N HIS A 127 4.56 24.42 -11.54
CA HIS A 127 5.91 24.83 -11.94
C HIS A 127 6.85 23.69 -12.42
N CYS A 128 6.32 22.48 -12.65
CA CYS A 128 7.12 21.41 -13.25
C CYS A 128 6.68 21.13 -14.68
N THR A 129 7.59 21.37 -15.64
CA THR A 129 7.36 21.08 -17.06
C THR A 129 7.54 19.59 -17.41
N LYS A 130 7.89 18.77 -16.39
CA LYS A 130 8.21 17.36 -16.57
C LYS A 130 6.97 16.49 -16.34
N ARG A 131 6.63 15.64 -17.29
CA ARG A 131 5.44 14.75 -17.29
C ARG A 131 5.43 13.67 -16.22
N THR A 132 6.44 13.61 -15.34
CA THR A 132 6.62 12.59 -14.30
C THR A 132 6.36 13.13 -12.89
N HIS A 133 5.72 14.30 -12.77
CA HIS A 133 5.44 14.95 -11.50
C HIS A 133 3.96 15.21 -11.36
N TRP A 134 3.38 14.69 -10.29
CA TRP A 134 1.94 14.81 -10.01
C TRP A 134 1.69 15.32 -8.61
N GLU A 135 0.61 16.04 -8.44
CA GLU A 135 0.08 16.45 -7.15
C GLU A 135 -1.32 15.84 -6.97
N VAL A 136 -1.58 15.29 -5.79
CA VAL A 136 -2.86 14.70 -5.40
C VAL A 136 -3.34 15.36 -4.14
N ASP A 137 -4.48 16.03 -4.16
CA ASP A 137 -5.13 16.56 -2.97
C ASP A 137 -6.40 15.75 -2.69
N VAL A 138 -6.41 15.02 -1.57
CA VAL A 138 -7.59 14.26 -1.14
C VAL A 138 -8.73 15.20 -0.69
N GLY A 139 -8.44 16.47 -0.41
CA GLY A 139 -9.41 17.47 -0.02
C GLY A 139 -10.02 17.31 1.38
N THR A 140 -9.63 16.25 2.10
CA THR A 140 -10.13 15.87 3.43
C THR A 140 -9.02 15.26 4.27
N ALA A 141 -9.35 14.77 5.49
CA ALA A 141 -8.47 13.90 6.26
C ALA A 141 -8.38 12.45 5.70
N GLY A 142 -8.74 12.24 4.42
CA GLY A 142 -8.61 10.93 3.81
C GLY A 142 -7.16 10.46 3.78
N ALA A 143 -6.97 9.16 4.05
CA ALA A 143 -5.64 8.57 4.27
C ALA A 143 -4.76 8.56 3.02
N ILE A 144 -3.65 9.27 3.04
CA ILE A 144 -2.59 9.20 2.02
C ILE A 144 -2.09 7.75 1.85
N PRO A 145 -1.82 6.97 2.92
CA PRO A 145 -1.40 5.59 2.77
C PRO A 145 -2.33 4.74 1.93
N LEU A 146 -3.66 4.91 2.04
CA LEU A 146 -4.61 4.15 1.23
C LEU A 146 -4.62 4.56 -0.25
N VAL A 147 -4.32 5.83 -0.56
CA VAL A 147 -4.11 6.29 -1.94
C VAL A 147 -2.84 5.66 -2.52
N LEU A 148 -1.76 5.64 -1.74
CA LEU A 148 -0.49 5.04 -2.15
C LEU A 148 -0.61 3.52 -2.35
N GLN A 149 -1.35 2.81 -1.50
CA GLN A 149 -1.59 1.37 -1.68
C GLN A 149 -2.20 1.02 -3.04
N ALA A 150 -3.07 1.86 -3.60
CA ALA A 150 -3.62 1.65 -4.93
C ALA A 150 -2.58 1.89 -6.05
N ALA A 151 -1.67 2.84 -5.87
CA ALA A 151 -0.73 3.29 -6.88
C ALA A 151 0.64 2.57 -6.85
N MET A 152 1.09 2.13 -5.66
CA MET A 152 2.40 1.52 -5.46
C MET A 152 2.65 0.28 -6.34
N PRO A 153 1.70 -0.65 -6.57
CA PRO A 153 1.93 -1.77 -7.48
C PRO A 153 2.30 -1.34 -8.89
N TRP A 154 1.68 -0.28 -9.41
CA TRP A 154 2.07 0.28 -10.71
C TRP A 154 3.39 1.04 -10.63
N LEU A 155 3.58 1.88 -9.61
CA LEU A 155 4.80 2.65 -9.39
C LEU A 155 6.03 1.74 -9.25
N SER A 156 5.89 0.56 -8.66
CA SER A 156 6.96 -0.42 -8.52
C SER A 156 7.29 -1.21 -9.79
N GLN A 157 6.52 -1.03 -10.90
CA GLN A 157 6.69 -1.75 -12.16
C GLN A 157 7.13 -0.88 -13.34
N LYS A 158 7.80 0.19 -13.10
CA LYS A 158 8.03 1.31 -14.04
C LYS A 158 8.81 1.05 -15.31
N SER A 159 9.34 -0.12 -15.56
CA SER A 159 10.01 -0.41 -16.83
C SER A 159 9.13 -0.14 -18.05
N ARG A 160 7.80 -0.19 -17.90
CA ARG A 160 6.87 0.11 -18.99
C ARG A 160 6.85 1.56 -19.49
N LEU A 161 7.36 2.54 -18.72
CA LEU A 161 7.53 3.89 -19.25
C LEU A 161 8.57 3.95 -20.39
N HIS A 162 9.51 3.02 -20.39
CA HIS A 162 10.50 2.91 -21.48
C HIS A 162 9.87 2.46 -22.79
N HIS A 163 8.87 1.59 -22.77
CA HIS A 163 8.13 1.18 -23.97
C HIS A 163 7.28 2.31 -24.57
N LEU A 164 6.95 3.33 -23.78
CA LEU A 164 6.26 4.53 -24.24
C LEU A 164 7.20 5.56 -24.86
N GLY A 165 8.50 5.24 -25.04
CA GLY A 165 9.50 6.17 -25.59
C GLY A 165 9.81 7.36 -24.67
N MET A 166 9.34 7.34 -23.43
CA MET A 166 9.54 8.40 -22.46
C MET A 166 10.84 8.14 -21.70
N LYS A 167 11.92 8.82 -22.06
CA LYS A 167 13.11 8.93 -21.20
C LYS A 167 12.75 9.88 -20.06
N PRO A 168 12.54 9.38 -18.82
CA PRO A 168 12.27 10.28 -17.71
C PRO A 168 13.55 11.08 -17.42
N PRO A 169 13.42 12.37 -17.19
CA PRO A 169 14.53 13.18 -16.74
C PRO A 169 14.91 12.76 -15.32
N CYS A 170 16.15 12.40 -15.11
CA CYS A 170 16.69 12.18 -13.77
C CYS A 170 16.78 13.54 -13.05
N LEU A 171 16.24 13.58 -11.81
CA LEU A 171 16.46 14.66 -10.88
C LEU A 171 17.59 14.22 -9.95
N SER A 172 18.65 14.99 -9.85
CA SER A 172 19.60 14.85 -8.74
C SER A 172 18.97 15.49 -7.52
N THR A 173 18.90 14.76 -6.42
CA THR A 173 18.58 15.27 -5.09
C THR A 173 19.86 15.43 -4.28
N ASP A 174 19.76 16.04 -3.09
CA ASP A 174 20.90 16.23 -2.19
C ASP A 174 21.60 14.93 -1.79
N ASP A 175 20.94 13.79 -1.97
CA ASP A 175 21.49 12.44 -1.73
C ASP A 175 22.22 11.84 -2.95
N GLY A 176 22.32 12.58 -4.06
CA GLY A 176 23.00 12.18 -5.28
C GLY A 176 22.31 11.08 -6.10
N LYS A 177 21.13 10.60 -5.67
CA LYS A 177 20.38 9.55 -6.38
C LYS A 177 19.54 10.14 -7.53
N PRO A 178 19.46 9.44 -8.67
CA PRO A 178 18.64 9.90 -9.80
C PRO A 178 17.15 9.54 -9.57
N TRP A 179 16.37 10.48 -9.09
CA TRP A 179 14.92 10.32 -8.95
C TRP A 179 14.19 10.66 -10.26
N CYS A 180 13.22 9.85 -10.62
CA CYS A 180 12.58 9.90 -11.94
C CYS A 180 11.14 10.35 -11.89
N SER A 181 10.48 10.21 -10.77
CA SER A 181 9.13 10.71 -10.57
C SER A 181 8.94 11.24 -9.19
N VAL A 182 8.13 12.26 -9.08
CA VAL A 182 7.70 12.86 -7.84
C VAL A 182 6.19 12.85 -7.78
N LEU A 183 5.66 12.26 -6.72
CA LEU A 183 4.25 12.30 -6.40
C LEU A 183 4.08 13.06 -5.09
N ALA A 184 3.50 14.26 -5.17
CA ALA A 184 3.16 15.07 -4.00
C ALA A 184 1.72 14.76 -3.59
N LEU A 185 1.51 14.40 -2.32
CA LEU A 185 0.20 14.05 -1.78
C LEU A 185 -0.16 14.97 -0.62
N ARG A 186 -1.43 15.35 -0.59
CA ARG A 186 -2.02 16.13 0.50
C ARG A 186 -3.23 15.39 1.08
N GLY A 187 -3.28 15.20 2.41
CA GLY A 187 -4.36 14.46 3.08
C GLY A 187 -4.03 14.13 4.52
N GLY A 188 -4.57 13.01 5.01
CA GLY A 188 -4.23 12.45 6.31
C GLY A 188 -3.00 11.54 6.24
N THR A 189 -2.02 11.76 7.10
CA THR A 189 -0.86 10.86 7.25
C THR A 189 -1.08 9.85 8.36
N ASP A 190 -1.79 10.25 9.40
CA ASP A 190 -2.06 9.49 10.61
C ASP A 190 -3.54 9.68 10.96
N VAL A 191 -4.38 8.77 10.49
CA VAL A 191 -5.83 8.85 10.66
C VAL A 191 -6.41 7.49 11.06
N PRO A 192 -7.50 7.47 11.85
CA PRO A 192 -8.14 6.21 12.26
C PRO A 192 -8.58 5.36 11.07
N PHE A 193 -8.57 4.05 11.24
CA PHE A 193 -9.00 3.05 10.26
C PHE A 193 -8.16 2.99 8.96
N ALA A 194 -6.92 3.42 9.04
CA ALA A 194 -5.94 3.30 7.98
C ALA A 194 -4.54 3.09 8.59
N PRO A 195 -3.63 2.41 7.88
CA PRO A 195 -2.22 2.40 8.27
C PRO A 195 -1.69 3.83 8.32
N THR A 196 -0.74 4.10 9.22
CA THR A 196 -0.02 5.38 9.25
C THR A 196 0.97 5.48 8.09
N ILE A 197 1.44 6.69 7.78
CA ILE A 197 2.50 6.84 6.77
C ILE A 197 3.80 6.17 7.22
N ASP A 198 4.04 6.11 8.52
CA ASP A 198 5.21 5.44 9.09
C ASP A 198 5.13 3.92 8.94
N TYR A 199 3.93 3.34 9.04
CA TYR A 199 3.74 1.93 8.71
C TYR A 199 4.11 1.63 7.25
N LEU A 200 3.66 2.46 6.30
CA LEU A 200 4.06 2.31 4.91
C LEU A 200 5.58 2.42 4.72
N ARG A 201 6.18 3.43 5.35
CA ARG A 201 7.59 3.80 5.19
C ARG A 201 8.54 2.79 5.85
N TYR A 202 8.20 2.36 7.06
CA TYR A 202 9.11 1.59 7.90
C TYR A 202 8.75 0.11 8.05
N VAL A 203 7.52 -0.29 7.71
CA VAL A 203 7.07 -1.67 7.82
C VAL A 203 6.80 -2.29 6.47
N LEU A 204 5.86 -1.75 5.71
CA LEU A 204 5.41 -2.37 4.47
C LEU A 204 6.44 -2.24 3.32
N TRP A 205 6.95 -1.03 3.09
CA TRP A 205 7.85 -0.78 1.96
C TRP A 205 9.16 -1.57 2.05
N PRO A 206 9.84 -1.69 3.20
CA PRO A 206 11.02 -2.52 3.32
C PRO A 206 10.79 -3.97 2.85
N VAL A 207 9.66 -4.58 3.22
CA VAL A 207 9.31 -5.95 2.81
C VAL A 207 9.06 -6.04 1.30
N ILE A 208 8.30 -5.10 0.74
CA ILE A 208 8.05 -5.06 -0.70
C ILE A 208 9.37 -4.83 -1.45
N SER A 209 10.17 -3.87 -1.01
CA SER A 209 11.45 -3.54 -1.63
C SER A 209 12.40 -4.73 -1.65
N GLU A 210 12.53 -5.44 -0.53
CA GLU A 210 13.40 -6.62 -0.40
C GLU A 210 12.88 -7.80 -1.21
N SER A 211 11.58 -8.10 -1.09
CA SER A 211 10.99 -9.32 -1.65
C SER A 211 10.70 -9.21 -3.13
N TRP A 212 10.35 -8.02 -3.59
CA TRP A 212 9.92 -7.84 -4.98
C TRP A 212 10.95 -7.14 -5.87
N VAL A 213 11.65 -6.13 -5.33
CA VAL A 213 12.38 -5.16 -6.12
C VAL A 213 13.89 -5.44 -6.20
N ARG A 214 14.47 -5.97 -5.14
CA ARG A 214 15.93 -6.01 -4.94
C ARG A 214 16.71 -7.02 -5.80
N TYR A 215 16.08 -7.91 -6.53
CA TYR A 215 16.75 -9.08 -7.10
C TYR A 215 17.01 -9.06 -8.60
N SER A 216 16.90 -7.93 -9.27
CA SER A 216 17.33 -7.88 -10.66
C SER A 216 18.40 -6.81 -10.85
N THR A 217 19.60 -7.28 -11.16
CA THR A 217 20.69 -6.55 -11.82
C THR A 217 21.41 -5.44 -11.07
N GLY A 218 21.47 -5.43 -9.73
CA GLY A 218 22.31 -4.48 -9.00
C GLY A 218 21.83 -3.01 -9.04
N CYS A 219 20.66 -2.74 -9.61
CA CYS A 219 20.00 -1.44 -9.56
C CYS A 219 19.01 -1.44 -8.39
N GLU A 220 19.35 -0.73 -7.34
CA GLU A 220 18.42 -0.50 -6.22
C GLU A 220 17.23 0.32 -6.73
N VAL A 221 16.07 -0.31 -6.74
CA VAL A 221 14.83 0.43 -6.81
C VAL A 221 14.58 1.05 -5.46
N ASP A 222 14.47 2.32 -5.42
CA ASP A 222 14.19 3.01 -4.17
C ASP A 222 12.92 3.86 -4.32
N MET A 223 12.06 3.76 -3.31
CA MET A 223 11.00 4.72 -3.06
C MET A 223 11.33 5.45 -1.78
N LYS A 224 11.50 6.77 -1.87
CA LYS A 224 11.74 7.61 -0.71
C LYS A 224 10.45 8.34 -0.33
N PHE A 225 10.04 8.13 0.91
CA PHE A 225 8.89 8.82 1.49
C PHE A 225 9.40 10.02 2.28
N GLU A 226 9.13 11.23 1.82
CA GLU A 226 9.42 12.47 2.52
C GLU A 226 8.13 13.02 3.13
N VAL A 227 8.02 12.96 4.44
CA VAL A 227 6.90 13.57 5.15
C VAL A 227 7.26 15.03 5.43
N LEU A 228 6.63 15.95 4.70
CA LEU A 228 6.89 17.39 4.83
C LEU A 228 6.04 18.03 5.92
N LYS A 229 4.89 17.39 6.21
CA LYS A 229 3.93 17.87 7.19
C LYS A 229 3.02 16.73 7.61
N ARG A 230 2.82 16.54 8.91
CA ARG A 230 1.84 15.59 9.44
C ARG A 230 0.42 16.11 9.29
N GLY A 231 -0.50 15.18 9.06
CA GLY A 231 -1.93 15.45 8.93
C GLY A 231 -2.74 14.47 9.72
N PHE A 232 -3.27 14.92 10.87
CA PHE A 232 -4.11 14.15 11.77
C PHE A 232 -5.60 14.39 11.51
N TYR A 233 -6.42 13.43 11.92
CA TYR A 233 -7.87 13.59 11.91
C TYR A 233 -8.29 14.70 12.93
N PRO A 234 -9.30 15.56 12.67
CA PRO A 234 -10.23 15.48 11.54
C PRO A 234 -9.84 16.28 10.29
N LYS A 235 -8.90 17.21 10.33
CA LYS A 235 -8.62 18.11 9.21
C LYS A 235 -7.65 17.52 8.18
N GLY A 236 -6.75 16.61 8.60
CA GLY A 236 -5.72 16.11 7.74
C GLY A 236 -4.74 17.21 7.33
N GLY A 237 -4.64 17.51 6.04
CA GLY A 237 -3.79 18.59 5.52
C GLY A 237 -2.29 18.28 5.63
N GLY A 238 -1.92 17.02 5.88
CA GLY A 238 -0.56 16.53 5.79
C GLY A 238 -0.03 16.61 4.38
N ARG A 239 1.28 16.60 4.23
CA ARG A 239 1.98 16.62 2.94
C ARG A 239 3.08 15.59 2.91
N VAL A 240 3.04 14.74 1.90
CA VAL A 240 4.03 13.69 1.65
C VAL A 240 4.51 13.80 0.22
N LYS A 241 5.81 13.64 -0.01
CA LYS A 241 6.36 13.39 -1.32
C LYS A 241 6.81 11.94 -1.40
N LEU A 242 6.42 11.26 -2.45
CA LEU A 242 6.98 9.99 -2.85
C LEU A 242 7.89 10.23 -4.05
N LEU A 243 9.17 9.96 -3.87
CA LEU A 243 10.13 9.95 -4.96
C LEU A 243 10.38 8.50 -5.37
N THR A 244 10.45 8.25 -6.66
CA THR A 244 10.74 6.90 -7.15
C THR A 244 11.89 6.95 -8.13
N SER A 245 12.87 6.06 -8.00
CA SER A 245 13.99 5.95 -8.92
C SER A 245 13.60 5.20 -10.20
N HIS A 246 14.48 5.19 -11.18
CA HIS A 246 14.33 4.36 -12.38
C HIS A 246 14.54 2.89 -12.04
N PHE A 247 13.64 2.09 -12.62
CA PHE A 247 13.75 0.63 -12.58
C PHE A 247 14.19 0.16 -13.96
N GLN A 248 15.25 -0.63 -14.04
CA GLN A 248 15.44 -1.52 -15.17
C GLN A 248 14.54 -2.74 -14.94
N GLU A 249 13.98 -3.30 -16.01
CA GLU A 249 13.11 -4.47 -15.86
C GLU A 249 13.85 -5.61 -15.16
N PRO A 250 13.26 -6.16 -14.09
CA PRO A 250 13.72 -7.46 -13.62
C PRO A 250 13.38 -8.49 -14.69
N GLU A 251 14.37 -9.14 -15.25
CA GLU A 251 14.17 -10.28 -16.16
C GLU A 251 13.32 -11.38 -15.50
N TYR A 252 13.36 -11.47 -14.17
CA TYR A 252 12.59 -12.45 -13.40
C TYR A 252 12.10 -11.86 -12.07
N ARG A 253 10.79 -11.83 -11.88
CA ARG A 253 10.19 -11.53 -10.59
C ARG A 253 10.33 -12.73 -9.68
N LYS A 254 10.93 -12.53 -8.52
CA LYS A 254 11.15 -13.61 -7.57
C LYS A 254 9.84 -14.00 -6.87
N ARG A 255 9.73 -15.29 -6.53
CA ARG A 255 8.69 -15.80 -5.63
C ARG A 255 8.90 -15.19 -4.22
N ILE A 256 7.86 -14.62 -3.63
CA ILE A 256 7.92 -14.07 -2.27
C ILE A 256 7.79 -15.25 -1.31
N SER A 257 8.87 -15.61 -0.62
CA SER A 257 8.84 -16.68 0.37
C SER A 257 9.25 -16.14 1.73
N LEU A 258 8.26 -15.92 2.58
CA LEU A 258 8.43 -15.52 3.97
C LEU A 258 7.88 -16.64 4.86
N THR A 259 8.61 -17.75 4.92
CA THR A 259 8.27 -18.92 5.74
C THR A 259 9.36 -19.15 6.76
N ARG A 260 8.99 -19.70 7.92
CA ARG A 260 9.97 -20.12 8.94
C ARG A 260 10.39 -21.56 8.68
N ALA A 261 11.66 -21.88 8.88
CA ALA A 261 12.05 -23.27 9.04
C ALA A 261 11.48 -23.82 10.36
N THR A 262 11.02 -25.05 10.33
CA THR A 262 10.14 -25.63 11.34
C THR A 262 10.75 -25.80 12.75
N ASP A 263 12.07 -25.70 12.92
CA ASP A 263 12.73 -26.25 14.10
C ASP A 263 13.40 -25.27 15.06
N ASN A 264 13.49 -23.97 14.73
CA ASN A 264 14.10 -23.00 15.62
C ASN A 264 13.20 -21.78 15.83
N LYS A 265 12.84 -21.48 17.07
CA LYS A 265 12.26 -20.18 17.41
C LYS A 265 13.35 -19.13 17.29
N PRO A 266 13.09 -18.00 16.62
CA PRO A 266 14.05 -16.91 16.55
C PRO A 266 14.26 -16.36 17.96
N GLU A 267 15.53 -16.26 18.36
CA GLU A 267 15.90 -15.76 19.70
C GLU A 267 16.16 -14.25 19.68
N ASP A 268 16.56 -13.71 18.52
CA ASP A 268 17.04 -12.32 18.41
C ASP A 268 16.09 -11.43 17.60
N TRP A 269 15.13 -10.82 18.27
CA TRP A 269 14.27 -9.82 17.66
C TRP A 269 14.83 -8.42 17.84
N ARG A 270 14.89 -7.65 16.75
CA ARG A 270 15.13 -6.23 16.81
C ARG A 270 13.81 -5.49 16.77
N ILE A 271 13.49 -4.78 17.84
CA ILE A 271 12.27 -3.98 17.95
C ILE A 271 12.62 -2.52 17.67
N THR A 272 11.91 -1.90 16.76
CA THR A 272 12.06 -0.48 16.44
C THR A 272 10.75 0.24 16.70
N VAL A 273 10.80 1.37 17.40
CA VAL A 273 9.64 2.16 17.76
C VAL A 273 9.76 3.54 17.13
N HIS A 274 8.74 3.94 16.40
CA HIS A 274 8.59 5.28 15.83
C HIS A 274 7.39 5.96 16.48
N VAL A 275 7.64 7.04 17.18
CA VAL A 275 6.58 7.84 17.80
C VAL A 275 6.48 9.19 17.12
N THR A 276 5.28 9.60 16.83
CA THR A 276 4.95 10.90 16.25
C THR A 276 3.97 11.61 17.15
N SER A 277 4.29 12.83 17.60
CA SER A 277 3.40 13.63 18.47
C SER A 277 3.57 15.11 18.23
N THR A 278 2.45 15.85 18.31
CA THR A 278 2.43 17.32 18.23
C THR A 278 2.61 17.99 19.58
N GLU A 279 2.49 17.26 20.69
CA GLU A 279 2.38 17.85 22.04
C GLU A 279 3.41 17.33 23.05
N HIS A 280 4.13 16.24 22.76
CA HIS A 280 4.94 15.56 23.77
C HIS A 280 6.39 15.42 23.35
N ASP A 281 7.27 15.32 24.34
CA ASP A 281 8.66 14.96 24.16
C ASP A 281 8.79 13.53 23.64
N VAL A 282 9.31 13.37 22.43
CA VAL A 282 9.47 12.08 21.73
C VAL A 282 10.34 11.11 22.54
N LEU A 283 11.36 11.59 23.28
CA LEU A 283 12.20 10.75 24.10
C LEU A 283 11.43 10.13 25.28
N HIS A 284 10.55 10.90 25.91
CA HIS A 284 9.69 10.39 26.96
C HIS A 284 8.71 9.34 26.43
N LEU A 285 8.16 9.58 25.25
CA LEU A 285 7.23 8.67 24.58
C LEU A 285 7.88 7.36 24.14
N ASN A 286 9.11 7.39 23.65
CA ASN A 286 9.87 6.17 23.35
C ASN A 286 10.06 5.29 24.59
N LYS A 287 10.26 5.89 25.78
CA LYS A 287 10.32 5.13 27.03
C LYS A 287 9.00 4.47 27.42
N ILE A 288 7.87 5.16 27.21
CA ILE A 288 6.53 4.60 27.43
C ILE A 288 6.33 3.38 26.53
N CYS A 289 6.61 3.52 25.25
CA CYS A 289 6.48 2.43 24.28
C CYS A 289 7.37 1.23 24.61
N LEU A 290 8.61 1.49 25.01
CA LEU A 290 9.55 0.46 25.44
C LEU A 290 9.04 -0.28 26.69
N ASN A 291 8.60 0.44 27.71
CA ASN A 291 8.05 -0.18 28.91
C ASN A 291 6.80 -1.00 28.59
N ALA A 292 5.89 -0.48 27.77
CA ALA A 292 4.70 -1.21 27.34
C ALA A 292 5.07 -2.53 26.63
N PHE A 293 6.09 -2.48 25.75
CA PHE A 293 6.56 -3.68 25.06
C PHE A 293 7.21 -4.69 26.02
N LEU A 294 8.07 -4.24 26.94
CA LEU A 294 8.68 -5.12 27.94
C LEU A 294 7.64 -5.80 28.80
N HIS A 295 6.60 -5.07 29.25
CA HIS A 295 5.49 -5.68 29.99
C HIS A 295 4.66 -6.68 29.18
N ALA A 296 4.48 -6.42 27.87
CA ALA A 296 3.80 -7.35 26.99
C ALA A 296 4.66 -8.60 26.72
N SER A 297 5.97 -8.44 26.54
CA SER A 297 6.92 -9.52 26.27
C SER A 297 7.16 -10.43 27.49
N ASP A 298 7.08 -9.91 28.71
CA ASP A 298 7.14 -10.73 29.94
C ASP A 298 6.00 -11.75 30.00
N LYS A 299 4.88 -11.46 29.36
CA LYS A 299 3.74 -12.37 29.20
C LYS A 299 3.90 -13.34 28.03
N ALA A 300 4.76 -13.01 27.07
CA ALA A 300 5.02 -13.78 25.86
C ALA A 300 6.12 -14.82 26.10
N THR A 301 5.85 -16.08 25.78
CA THR A 301 6.72 -17.23 26.10
C THR A 301 8.01 -17.26 25.28
N SER A 302 8.07 -16.56 24.14
CA SER A 302 9.15 -16.68 23.15
C SER A 302 10.24 -15.61 23.20
N MET A 303 10.14 -14.61 24.08
CA MET A 303 10.98 -13.40 24.01
C MET A 303 11.93 -13.20 25.23
N LYS A 304 12.11 -14.20 26.06
CA LYS A 304 12.64 -13.98 27.42
C LYS A 304 14.09 -13.50 27.55
N ASP A 305 14.97 -13.56 26.52
CA ASP A 305 16.39 -13.32 26.78
C ASP A 305 17.24 -12.50 25.79
N SER A 306 16.72 -12.04 24.62
CA SER A 306 17.64 -11.52 23.60
C SER A 306 17.16 -10.39 22.67
N SER A 307 16.10 -9.64 23.03
CA SER A 307 15.62 -8.57 22.11
C SER A 307 16.47 -7.30 22.19
N GLU A 308 17.09 -6.91 21.07
CA GLU A 308 17.76 -5.62 20.92
C GLU A 308 16.72 -4.52 20.62
N PHE A 309 16.61 -3.54 21.52
CA PHE A 309 15.75 -2.38 21.29
C PHE A 309 16.53 -1.27 20.61
N LYS A 310 16.07 -0.84 19.43
CA LYS A 310 16.53 0.38 18.78
C LYS A 310 15.46 1.44 18.85
N HIS A 311 15.83 2.60 19.35
CA HIS A 311 15.02 3.79 19.16
C HIS A 311 15.10 4.16 17.69
N GLY A 312 13.94 4.22 17.01
CA GLY A 312 13.87 4.84 15.70
C GLY A 312 14.11 6.33 15.86
N GLU A 313 15.33 6.78 15.55
CA GLU A 313 15.64 8.20 15.44
C GLU A 313 14.94 8.75 14.20
N VAL A 314 13.69 9.18 14.36
CA VAL A 314 13.03 10.00 13.35
C VAL A 314 12.79 11.35 13.99
N ASP A 315 13.39 12.38 13.44
CA ASP A 315 13.08 13.76 13.81
C ASP A 315 11.68 14.12 13.24
N THR A 316 10.65 13.56 13.86
CA THR A 316 9.25 13.88 13.54
C THR A 316 8.85 15.26 14.07
N ALA A 317 9.69 15.90 14.87
CA ALA A 317 9.39 17.17 15.49
C ALA A 317 9.17 18.28 14.46
N GLU A 318 9.93 18.32 13.36
CA GLU A 318 9.72 19.30 12.29
C GLU A 318 8.44 18.97 11.47
N GLU A 319 8.19 17.72 11.17
CA GLU A 319 7.00 17.26 10.49
C GLU A 319 5.74 17.62 11.30
N CYS A 320 5.81 17.50 12.62
CA CYS A 320 4.72 17.79 13.56
C CYS A 320 4.54 19.29 13.81
N ARG A 321 5.62 20.08 13.92
CA ARG A 321 5.51 21.55 14.13
C ARG A 321 4.64 22.25 13.10
N ARG A 322 4.55 21.71 11.90
CA ARG A 322 3.74 22.23 10.80
C ARG A 322 2.36 21.60 10.72
N ALA A 323 2.02 20.65 11.62
CA ALA A 323 0.73 20.00 11.62
C ALA A 323 -0.40 21.03 11.87
N GLY A 324 -1.52 20.83 11.20
CA GLY A 324 -2.69 21.72 11.36
C GLY A 324 -3.63 21.29 12.48
N GLU A 325 -3.45 20.09 13.03
CA GLU A 325 -4.22 19.49 14.12
C GLU A 325 -3.30 18.79 15.10
N LYS A 326 -3.74 18.73 16.35
CA LYS A 326 -3.08 17.94 17.39
C LYS A 326 -3.30 16.46 17.14
N GLY A 327 -2.28 15.66 17.37
CA GLY A 327 -2.38 14.21 17.25
C GLY A 327 -1.08 13.52 17.62
N ALA A 328 -1.18 12.22 17.80
CA ALA A 328 -0.04 11.35 18.02
C ALA A 328 -0.29 9.98 17.37
N SER A 329 0.79 9.29 17.02
CA SER A 329 0.76 7.92 16.54
C SER A 329 2.00 7.16 16.99
N VAL A 330 1.86 5.84 17.06
CA VAL A 330 2.95 4.91 17.38
C VAL A 330 3.01 3.88 16.25
N THR A 331 4.21 3.62 15.75
CA THR A 331 4.48 2.47 14.87
C THR A 331 5.60 1.66 15.49
N MET A 332 5.32 0.40 15.79
CA MET A 332 6.30 -0.55 16.29
C MET A 332 6.55 -1.62 15.24
N SER A 333 7.80 -1.96 15.00
CA SER A 333 8.18 -3.03 14.10
C SER A 333 9.12 -4.02 14.77
N ALA A 334 9.01 -5.27 14.39
CA ALA A 334 9.90 -6.36 14.76
C ALA A 334 10.63 -6.88 13.53
N THR A 335 11.93 -7.02 13.61
CA THR A 335 12.77 -7.57 12.56
C THR A 335 13.63 -8.70 13.10
N HIS A 336 13.70 -9.79 12.36
CA HIS A 336 14.56 -10.92 12.65
C HIS A 336 15.17 -11.47 11.35
N LEU A 337 16.43 -11.91 11.40
CA LEU A 337 17.07 -12.58 10.27
C LEU A 337 16.81 -14.08 10.35
N TRP A 338 16.08 -14.61 9.38
CA TRP A 338 15.77 -16.02 9.28
C TRP A 338 16.44 -16.64 8.05
N ASN A 339 17.40 -17.54 8.27
CA ASN A 339 18.19 -18.13 7.18
C ASN A 339 18.74 -17.09 6.17
N GLY A 340 19.16 -15.91 6.68
CA GLY A 340 19.65 -14.81 5.87
C GLY A 340 18.58 -13.95 5.18
N SER A 341 17.30 -14.28 5.34
CA SER A 341 16.18 -13.47 4.85
C SER A 341 15.52 -12.73 6.02
N PRO A 342 15.31 -11.42 5.93
CA PRO A 342 14.67 -10.68 7.00
C PRO A 342 13.17 -11.01 7.05
N VAL A 343 12.68 -11.42 8.22
CA VAL A 343 11.27 -11.35 8.59
C VAL A 343 11.06 -9.99 9.25
N HIS A 344 10.11 -9.23 8.73
CA HIS A 344 9.83 -7.89 9.19
C HIS A 344 8.33 -7.61 9.13
N PHE A 345 7.76 -7.20 10.24
CA PHE A 345 6.35 -6.83 10.35
C PHE A 345 6.15 -5.80 11.46
N GLY A 346 4.96 -5.21 11.56
CA GLY A 346 4.73 -4.18 12.56
C GLY A 346 3.27 -3.88 12.84
N VAL A 347 3.08 -3.01 13.80
CA VAL A 347 1.78 -2.52 14.27
C VAL A 347 1.82 -1.01 14.33
N SER A 348 0.76 -0.34 13.86
CA SER A 348 0.62 1.10 14.03
C SER A 348 -0.69 1.43 14.74
N ARG A 349 -0.64 2.49 15.58
CA ARG A 349 -1.80 3.05 16.29
C ARG A 349 -1.79 4.55 16.15
N VAL A 350 -2.97 5.09 15.92
CA VAL A 350 -3.23 6.53 15.93
C VAL A 350 -4.06 6.84 17.17
N VAL A 351 -3.65 7.84 17.94
CA VAL A 351 -4.38 8.26 19.14
C VAL A 351 -5.67 8.97 18.72
N ASP A 352 -6.82 8.42 19.11
CA ASP A 352 -8.11 9.07 18.90
C ASP A 352 -8.45 9.99 20.09
N VAL A 353 -7.95 11.22 20.00
CA VAL A 353 -8.16 12.25 21.04
C VAL A 353 -9.65 12.51 21.29
N LYS A 354 -10.53 12.31 20.30
CA LYS A 354 -11.98 12.48 20.47
C LYS A 354 -12.61 11.41 21.34
N LYS A 355 -12.01 10.23 21.39
CA LYS A 355 -12.44 9.15 22.30
C LYS A 355 -11.77 9.23 23.67
N GLY A 356 -10.93 10.24 23.90
CA GLY A 356 -10.17 10.36 25.14
C GLY A 356 -9.02 9.38 25.26
N GLU A 357 -8.61 8.77 24.14
CA GLU A 357 -7.40 7.93 24.12
C GLU A 357 -6.16 8.77 24.36
N ASN A 358 -5.20 8.22 25.07
CA ASN A 358 -3.88 8.80 25.26
C ASN A 358 -2.81 7.97 24.53
N LEU A 359 -1.59 8.47 24.48
CA LEU A 359 -0.52 7.80 23.77
C LEU A 359 -0.04 6.53 24.49
N GLU A 360 -0.16 6.47 25.81
CA GLU A 360 0.22 5.30 26.61
C GLU A 360 -0.70 4.11 26.29
N ASP A 361 -2.00 4.35 26.17
CA ASP A 361 -2.98 3.33 25.75
C ASP A 361 -2.67 2.84 24.33
N ALA A 362 -2.36 3.74 23.41
CA ALA A 362 -2.00 3.39 22.05
C ALA A 362 -0.69 2.59 21.98
N ALA A 363 0.31 2.96 22.78
CA ALA A 363 1.59 2.26 22.89
C ALA A 363 1.42 0.86 23.48
N THR A 364 0.63 0.74 24.55
CA THR A 364 0.31 -0.53 25.19
C THR A 364 -0.39 -1.48 24.22
N SER A 365 -1.43 -0.98 23.54
CA SER A 365 -2.16 -1.77 22.54
C SER A 365 -1.27 -2.20 21.37
N ALA A 366 -0.37 -1.34 20.90
CA ALA A 366 0.56 -1.70 19.83
C ALA A 366 1.58 -2.76 20.28
N ALA A 367 2.09 -2.62 21.50
CA ALA A 367 3.05 -3.53 22.10
C ALA A 367 2.46 -4.95 22.33
N GLU A 368 1.26 -5.01 22.89
CA GLU A 368 0.54 -6.28 23.10
C GLU A 368 0.26 -6.99 21.79
N GLU A 369 -0.16 -6.27 20.77
CA GLU A 369 -0.40 -6.86 19.45
C GLU A 369 0.89 -7.32 18.78
N LEU A 370 1.98 -6.54 18.87
CA LEU A 370 3.27 -6.93 18.30
C LEU A 370 3.83 -8.18 18.98
N ALA A 371 3.73 -8.27 20.32
CA ALA A 371 4.11 -9.46 21.07
C ALA A 371 3.28 -10.69 20.65
N ALA A 372 1.97 -10.53 20.51
CA ALA A 372 1.09 -11.60 20.06
C ALA A 372 1.39 -12.05 18.62
N LEU A 373 1.78 -11.14 17.73
CA LEU A 373 2.23 -11.48 16.37
C LEU A 373 3.52 -12.32 16.41
N ILE A 374 4.50 -11.93 17.21
CA ILE A 374 5.75 -12.68 17.39
C ILE A 374 5.45 -14.10 17.90
N ASP A 375 4.61 -14.22 18.94
CA ASP A 375 4.25 -15.51 19.52
C ASP A 375 3.45 -16.41 18.58
N SER A 376 2.64 -15.82 17.69
CA SER A 376 1.82 -16.56 16.73
C SER A 376 2.63 -17.38 15.73
N GLY A 377 3.92 -17.07 15.59
CA GLY A 377 4.74 -17.66 14.54
C GLY A 377 4.51 -17.09 13.15
N ALA A 378 3.70 -16.03 12.99
CA ALA A 378 3.51 -15.35 11.74
C ALA A 378 4.81 -14.69 11.23
N THR A 379 4.92 -14.53 9.92
CA THR A 379 6.02 -13.82 9.25
C THR A 379 5.56 -12.51 8.64
N VAL A 380 4.25 -12.27 8.66
CA VAL A 380 3.61 -11.03 8.21
C VAL A 380 2.50 -10.65 9.18
N ASP A 381 2.27 -9.36 9.37
CA ASP A 381 1.09 -8.86 10.10
C ASP A 381 -0.15 -8.82 9.21
N ASP A 382 -1.32 -8.59 9.81
CA ASP A 382 -2.62 -8.64 9.12
C ASP A 382 -2.75 -7.56 8.04
N HIS A 383 -2.18 -6.36 8.25
CA HIS A 383 -2.21 -5.26 7.29
C HIS A 383 -1.20 -5.47 6.15
N MET A 384 -0.07 -6.11 6.46
CA MET A 384 0.91 -6.48 5.45
C MET A 384 0.36 -7.56 4.54
N LEU A 385 -0.29 -8.58 5.09
CA LEU A 385 -0.83 -9.69 4.31
C LEU A 385 -1.77 -9.20 3.21
N ASP A 386 -2.72 -8.33 3.54
CA ASP A 386 -3.73 -7.85 2.59
C ASP A 386 -3.14 -7.02 1.44
N GLN A 387 -1.94 -6.47 1.63
CA GLN A 387 -1.19 -5.77 0.60
C GLN A 387 -0.27 -6.72 -0.18
N LEU A 388 0.45 -7.59 0.55
CA LEU A 388 1.48 -8.44 -0.03
C LEU A 388 0.89 -9.47 -1.02
N VAL A 389 -0.35 -9.96 -0.78
CA VAL A 389 -1.04 -10.87 -1.70
C VAL A 389 -1.20 -10.28 -3.11
N VAL A 390 -1.34 -8.96 -3.24
CA VAL A 390 -1.38 -8.28 -4.55
C VAL A 390 -0.04 -8.40 -5.27
N TYR A 391 1.05 -8.23 -4.54
CA TYR A 391 2.39 -8.35 -5.10
C TYR A 391 2.74 -9.81 -5.42
N MET A 392 2.35 -10.77 -4.58
CA MET A 392 2.49 -12.20 -4.88
C MET A 392 1.77 -12.55 -6.18
N ALA A 393 0.53 -12.12 -6.34
CA ALA A 393 -0.30 -12.38 -7.51
C ALA A 393 0.23 -11.72 -8.81
N LEU A 394 0.70 -10.49 -8.73
CA LEU A 394 1.34 -9.78 -9.85
C LEU A 394 2.76 -10.28 -10.13
N GLY A 395 3.42 -10.88 -9.15
CA GLY A 395 4.77 -11.44 -9.21
C GLY A 395 4.81 -12.92 -9.64
N ALA A 396 5.71 -13.67 -9.08
CA ALA A 396 5.89 -15.10 -9.31
C ALA A 396 5.23 -15.99 -8.26
N GLY A 397 4.23 -15.46 -7.55
CA GLY A 397 3.59 -16.15 -6.43
C GLY A 397 4.41 -16.08 -5.15
N GLY A 398 4.12 -17.00 -4.23
CA GLY A 398 4.87 -17.04 -2.98
C GLY A 398 4.16 -17.77 -1.86
N GLU A 399 4.80 -17.70 -0.69
CA GLU A 399 4.32 -18.33 0.55
C GLU A 399 4.63 -17.43 1.73
N VAL A 400 3.64 -17.20 2.59
CA VAL A 400 3.80 -16.44 3.82
C VAL A 400 3.05 -17.10 4.98
N LEU A 401 3.51 -16.87 6.19
CA LEU A 401 2.82 -17.31 7.41
C LEU A 401 2.07 -16.14 8.04
N ALA A 402 0.76 -16.27 8.15
CA ALA A 402 -0.11 -15.26 8.71
C ALA A 402 -0.73 -15.72 10.02
N ARG A 403 -1.09 -14.80 10.89
CA ARG A 403 -1.82 -15.11 12.12
C ARG A 403 -3.21 -15.69 11.83
N ALA A 404 -3.62 -16.68 12.57
CA ALA A 404 -4.97 -17.25 12.52
C ALA A 404 -5.94 -16.47 13.45
N PRO A 405 -7.22 -16.32 13.07
CA PRO A 405 -7.80 -16.55 11.74
C PRO A 405 -7.44 -15.44 10.76
N LEU A 406 -7.39 -15.73 9.46
CA LEU A 406 -7.14 -14.71 8.44
C LEU A 406 -8.20 -13.61 8.49
N SER A 407 -7.75 -12.36 8.39
CA SER A 407 -8.62 -11.20 8.37
C SER A 407 -9.56 -11.20 7.16
N MET A 408 -10.72 -10.54 7.27
CA MET A 408 -11.62 -10.37 6.13
C MET A 408 -10.99 -9.52 5.03
N HIS A 409 -10.07 -8.61 5.37
CA HIS A 409 -9.29 -7.83 4.41
C HIS A 409 -8.40 -8.73 3.55
N ALA A 410 -7.64 -9.64 4.16
CA ALA A 410 -6.79 -10.59 3.43
C ALA A 410 -7.61 -11.50 2.52
N LYS A 411 -8.72 -12.06 3.01
CA LYS A 411 -9.64 -12.88 2.21
C LYS A 411 -10.22 -12.12 1.03
N THR A 412 -10.60 -10.85 1.24
CA THR A 412 -11.11 -9.97 0.19
C THR A 412 -10.04 -9.69 -0.87
N ALA A 413 -8.82 -9.38 -0.46
CA ALA A 413 -7.72 -9.11 -1.39
C ALA A 413 -7.40 -10.33 -2.26
N MET A 414 -7.29 -11.53 -1.66
CA MET A 414 -7.09 -12.79 -2.39
C MET A 414 -8.20 -13.06 -3.39
N ALA A 415 -9.47 -12.93 -2.98
CA ALA A 415 -10.62 -13.16 -3.86
C ALA A 415 -10.64 -12.18 -5.06
N VAL A 416 -10.31 -10.91 -4.84
CA VAL A 416 -10.23 -9.92 -5.93
C VAL A 416 -9.05 -10.22 -6.85
N CYS A 417 -7.90 -10.65 -6.31
CA CYS A 417 -6.77 -11.09 -7.13
C CYS A 417 -7.15 -12.25 -8.06
N GLU A 418 -7.81 -13.28 -7.54
CA GLU A 418 -8.24 -14.44 -8.34
C GLU A 418 -9.29 -14.06 -9.40
N GLN A 419 -10.24 -13.16 -9.08
CA GLN A 419 -11.23 -12.66 -10.07
C GLN A 419 -10.56 -11.84 -11.17
N MET A 420 -9.61 -10.97 -10.79
CA MET A 420 -8.88 -10.14 -11.74
C MET A 420 -7.85 -10.91 -12.56
N MET A 421 -7.32 -12.01 -12.04
CA MET A 421 -6.24 -12.81 -12.63
C MET A 421 -6.56 -14.31 -12.54
N PRO A 422 -7.32 -14.89 -13.51
CA PRO A 422 -7.72 -16.30 -13.46
C PRO A 422 -6.57 -17.32 -13.45
N TRP A 423 -5.35 -16.88 -13.77
CA TRP A 423 -4.12 -17.68 -13.68
C TRP A 423 -3.49 -17.66 -12.27
N VAL A 424 -4.10 -16.97 -11.32
CA VAL A 424 -3.65 -16.89 -9.92
C VAL A 424 -4.57 -17.72 -9.05
N LYS A 425 -3.99 -18.49 -8.14
CA LYS A 425 -4.71 -19.27 -7.15
C LYS A 425 -4.09 -19.11 -5.78
N PHE A 426 -4.93 -18.81 -4.79
CA PHE A 426 -4.54 -18.84 -3.39
C PHE A 426 -5.02 -20.10 -2.70
N THR A 427 -4.15 -20.68 -1.88
CA THR A 427 -4.49 -21.78 -0.98
C THR A 427 -4.07 -21.43 0.44
N THR A 428 -4.82 -21.91 1.42
CA THR A 428 -4.54 -21.67 2.83
C THR A 428 -4.47 -22.99 3.57
N THR A 429 -3.41 -23.19 4.37
CA THR A 429 -3.22 -24.39 5.17
C THR A 429 -3.00 -24.00 6.62
N GLU A 430 -3.90 -24.40 7.50
CA GLU A 430 -3.78 -24.16 8.93
C GLU A 430 -2.76 -25.12 9.55
N GLN A 431 -1.83 -24.59 10.32
CA GLN A 431 -0.92 -25.37 11.14
C GLN A 431 -1.57 -25.60 12.53
N ARG A 432 -1.49 -26.81 13.06
CA ARG A 432 -2.09 -27.12 14.37
C ARG A 432 -1.55 -26.20 15.45
N GLY A 433 -2.42 -25.30 15.97
CA GLY A 433 -2.07 -24.34 17.02
C GLY A 433 -1.04 -23.29 16.60
N GLY A 434 -0.83 -23.08 15.29
CA GLY A 434 0.14 -22.15 14.72
C GLY A 434 -0.45 -21.20 13.69
N PRO A 435 0.41 -20.55 12.90
CA PRO A 435 -0.01 -19.64 11.84
C PRO A 435 -0.67 -20.37 10.68
N VAL A 436 -1.36 -19.60 9.83
CA VAL A 436 -1.91 -20.08 8.56
C VAL A 436 -0.86 -19.85 7.47
N MET A 437 -0.49 -20.90 6.73
CA MET A 437 0.27 -20.77 5.51
C MET A 437 -0.66 -20.26 4.40
N VAL A 438 -0.31 -19.16 3.80
CA VAL A 438 -0.95 -18.60 2.60
C VAL A 438 0.00 -18.81 1.43
N THR A 439 -0.42 -19.60 0.46
CA THR A 439 0.35 -19.88 -0.76
C THR A 439 -0.35 -19.24 -1.95
N CYS A 440 0.41 -18.55 -2.78
CA CYS A 440 -0.03 -18.00 -4.06
C CYS A 440 0.69 -18.74 -5.19
N ASP A 441 -0.08 -19.43 -6.01
CA ASP A 441 0.40 -20.06 -7.23
C ASP A 441 0.00 -19.22 -8.43
N VAL A 442 0.98 -18.98 -9.31
CA VAL A 442 0.80 -18.16 -10.52
C VAL A 442 1.11 -19.03 -11.73
N GLY A 443 0.10 -19.30 -12.53
CA GLY A 443 0.24 -19.98 -13.80
C GLY A 443 0.84 -19.09 -14.91
N SER A 444 0.87 -19.58 -16.14
CA SER A 444 1.37 -18.83 -17.29
C SER A 444 0.60 -17.53 -17.47
N LYS A 445 1.31 -16.40 -17.42
CA LYS A 445 0.72 -15.07 -17.55
C LYS A 445 0.53 -14.71 -19.02
N PRO A 446 -0.65 -14.22 -19.41
CA PRO A 446 -0.91 -13.86 -20.81
C PRO A 446 -0.02 -12.73 -21.35
N TYR A 447 0.48 -11.86 -20.49
CA TYR A 447 1.27 -10.68 -20.88
C TYR A 447 2.79 -10.91 -20.86
N ASP A 448 3.28 -12.06 -20.42
CA ASP A 448 4.72 -12.40 -20.45
C ASP A 448 5.18 -12.87 -21.85
N ARG A 449 4.26 -13.02 -22.82
CA ARG A 449 4.55 -13.52 -24.16
C ARG A 449 4.75 -12.43 -25.24
N THR A 450 4.64 -11.16 -24.89
CA THR A 450 4.91 -10.07 -25.82
C THR A 450 6.33 -9.57 -25.62
N SER A 451 7.29 -10.28 -26.21
CA SER A 451 8.61 -9.76 -26.59
C SER A 451 8.50 -8.98 -27.88
#